data_2a126b29567096dc5000f99eebbb77d9
#
_entry.id   2a126b29567096dc5000f99eebbb77d9
#
_cell.length_a   1.000
_cell.length_b   1.000
_cell.length_c   1.000
_cell.angle_alpha   90.00
_cell.angle_beta   90.00
_cell.angle_gamma   90.00
#
_symmetry.space_group_name_H-M   'P 1'
#
loop_
_entity.id
_entity.type
_entity.pdbx_description
1 polymer ?
#
loop_
_entity_poly.entity_id
_entity_poly.type
_entity_poly.pdbx_seq_one_letter_code
_entity_poly.pdbx_strand_id
1 'polypeptide(L)'
;MSDDWKEQKKRQKAIFTAQQNLPYEVKVRRAELRAREFIQELDRRGMNAHVSVGGLDSIVLMMFLRKIGINVPAVSVSSLEDKSIIKVHKQLGVISVQPGKPKTEILQEFGFPVISKKIAGRIDTLQNPTDRNKTVRHAIITGECGAQGHFAKNSRMKLPRKWLQLFAGYENENEGVNYQIAPFKVSNKCCLYMKEKPCEVYAKENNSAPFLGLMASEGGQREEALVEHGCNYFGKSVIRSAPFAPFLRQDLLQLALDLDVPVPEIYGEIARKADGTLYTTKAQR
;
A
#
# COMPACT_ATOMS: atom_id res chain seq x y z
N MET A 1 19.37 10.42 17.70
CA MET A 1 19.43 9.78 16.34
C MET A 1 20.57 10.47 15.61
N SER A 2 21.62 9.72 15.27
CA SER A 2 22.86 10.25 14.72
C SER A 2 22.64 10.88 13.34
N ASP A 3 23.44 11.90 13.01
CA ASP A 3 23.41 12.56 11.69
C ASP A 3 23.70 11.58 10.54
N ASP A 4 24.43 10.51 10.82
CA ASP A 4 24.72 9.39 9.92
C ASP A 4 23.44 8.72 9.35
N TRP A 5 22.41 8.47 10.17
CA TRP A 5 21.15 7.89 9.69
C TRP A 5 20.40 8.80 8.71
N LYS A 6 20.42 10.12 8.94
CA LYS A 6 19.78 11.08 8.02
C LYS A 6 20.51 11.13 6.69
N GLU A 7 21.82 11.07 6.70
CA GLU A 7 22.65 11.08 5.51
C GLU A 7 22.47 9.77 4.70
N GLN A 8 22.47 8.63 5.37
CA GLN A 8 22.17 7.34 4.74
C GLN A 8 20.79 7.33 4.05
N LYS A 9 19.75 7.82 4.74
CA LYS A 9 18.40 7.93 4.16
C LYS A 9 18.36 8.88 2.96
N LYS A 10 19.07 10.01 3.02
CA LYS A 10 19.19 10.95 1.89
C LYS A 10 19.87 10.29 0.69
N ARG A 11 20.94 9.54 0.93
CA ARG A 11 21.67 8.79 -0.10
C ARG A 11 20.79 7.71 -0.74
N GLN A 12 20.07 6.91 0.05
CA GLN A 12 19.13 5.91 -0.46
C GLN A 12 18.05 6.54 -1.35
N LYS A 13 17.48 7.69 -0.90
CA LYS A 13 16.49 8.41 -1.70
C LYS A 13 17.07 8.94 -3.01
N ALA A 14 18.29 9.47 -3.01
CA ALA A 14 18.95 9.94 -4.23
C ALA A 14 19.20 8.80 -5.23
N ILE A 15 19.69 7.64 -4.76
CA ILE A 15 19.89 6.44 -5.57
C ILE A 15 18.55 5.98 -6.17
N PHE A 16 17.49 5.95 -5.36
CA PHE A 16 16.18 5.53 -5.83
C PHE A 16 15.60 6.49 -6.88
N THR A 17 15.73 7.81 -6.66
CA THR A 17 15.32 8.84 -7.64
C THR A 17 16.10 8.70 -8.95
N ALA A 18 17.40 8.41 -8.90
CA ALA A 18 18.18 8.12 -10.10
C ALA A 18 17.64 6.90 -10.87
N GLN A 19 17.18 5.86 -10.18
CA GLN A 19 16.54 4.70 -10.81
C GLN A 19 15.19 5.04 -11.47
N GLN A 20 14.40 5.94 -10.88
CA GLN A 20 13.15 6.42 -11.47
C GLN A 20 13.36 7.23 -12.77
N ASN A 21 14.51 7.88 -12.90
CA ASN A 21 14.88 8.69 -14.06
C ASN A 21 15.56 7.89 -15.18
N LEU A 22 15.74 6.58 -15.02
CA LEU A 22 16.28 5.73 -16.08
C LEU A 22 15.29 5.67 -17.27
N PRO A 23 15.80 5.44 -18.50
CA PRO A 23 14.97 5.15 -19.66
C PRO A 23 13.99 4.00 -19.41
N TYR A 24 12.82 4.07 -20.04
CA TYR A 24 11.75 3.08 -19.87
C TYR A 24 12.23 1.64 -20.10
N GLU A 25 12.93 1.36 -21.19
CA GLU A 25 13.42 0.03 -21.55
C GLU A 25 14.40 -0.53 -20.50
N VAL A 26 15.21 0.35 -19.91
CA VAL A 26 16.13 -0.02 -18.83
C VAL A 26 15.35 -0.39 -17.57
N LYS A 27 14.29 0.35 -17.24
CA LYS A 27 13.43 0.04 -16.09
C LYS A 27 12.72 -1.31 -16.29
N VAL A 28 12.21 -1.60 -17.49
CA VAL A 28 11.57 -2.88 -17.83
C VAL A 28 12.54 -4.06 -17.67
N ARG A 29 13.76 -3.94 -18.20
CA ARG A 29 14.80 -4.99 -18.04
C ARG A 29 15.19 -5.19 -16.57
N ARG A 30 15.30 -4.10 -15.81
CA ARG A 30 15.58 -4.20 -14.37
C ARG A 30 14.44 -4.84 -13.60
N ALA A 31 13.18 -4.56 -13.96
CA ALA A 31 12.01 -5.21 -13.36
C ALA A 31 12.03 -6.72 -13.62
N GLU A 32 12.38 -7.15 -14.85
CA GLU A 32 12.57 -8.57 -15.17
C GLU A 32 13.66 -9.21 -14.30
N LEU A 33 14.84 -8.58 -14.22
CA LEU A 33 15.93 -9.06 -13.39
C LEU A 33 15.52 -9.25 -11.94
N ARG A 34 14.84 -8.24 -11.35
CA ARG A 34 14.34 -8.32 -9.98
C ARG A 34 13.30 -9.42 -9.77
N ALA A 35 12.42 -9.63 -10.75
CA ALA A 35 11.45 -10.73 -10.68
C ALA A 35 12.14 -12.11 -10.72
N ARG A 36 13.13 -12.29 -11.57
CA ARG A 36 13.90 -13.54 -11.66
C ARG A 36 14.74 -13.80 -10.41
N GLU A 37 15.41 -12.77 -9.87
CA GLU A 37 16.14 -12.86 -8.60
C GLU A 37 15.22 -13.26 -7.44
N PHE A 38 13.99 -12.75 -7.42
CA PHE A 38 13.02 -13.09 -6.39
C PHE A 38 12.62 -14.56 -6.46
N ILE A 39 12.32 -15.09 -7.66
CA ILE A 39 12.02 -16.50 -7.87
C ILE A 39 13.19 -17.38 -7.43
N GLN A 40 14.42 -17.07 -7.87
CA GLN A 40 15.60 -17.84 -7.48
C GLN A 40 15.79 -17.92 -5.96
N GLU A 41 15.56 -16.81 -5.27
CA GLU A 41 15.69 -16.80 -3.81
C GLU A 41 14.57 -17.56 -3.12
N LEU A 42 13.35 -17.51 -3.65
CA LEU A 42 12.24 -18.32 -3.12
C LEU A 42 12.51 -19.82 -3.33
N ASP A 43 13.02 -20.22 -4.48
CA ASP A 43 13.40 -21.62 -4.78
C ASP A 43 14.45 -22.12 -3.79
N ARG A 44 15.47 -21.31 -3.46
CA ARG A 44 16.46 -21.64 -2.42
C ARG A 44 15.85 -21.83 -1.03
N ARG A 45 14.74 -21.15 -0.74
CA ARG A 45 14.02 -21.24 0.52
C ARG A 45 12.92 -22.31 0.53
N GLY A 46 12.71 -23.02 -0.58
CA GLY A 46 11.63 -23.98 -0.73
C GLY A 46 10.24 -23.32 -0.69
N MET A 47 10.13 -22.08 -1.16
CA MET A 47 8.88 -21.30 -1.15
C MET A 47 8.36 -21.10 -2.57
N ASN A 48 7.05 -21.01 -2.68
CA ASN A 48 6.37 -20.63 -3.91
C ASN A 48 6.25 -19.09 -4.05
N ALA A 49 5.86 -18.65 -5.24
CA ALA A 49 5.47 -17.26 -5.48
C ALA A 49 4.00 -17.16 -5.89
N HIS A 50 3.38 -16.00 -5.66
CA HIS A 50 2.11 -15.62 -6.25
C HIS A 50 2.13 -14.12 -6.59
N VAL A 51 1.22 -13.65 -7.43
CA VAL A 51 1.03 -12.21 -7.65
C VAL A 51 -0.28 -11.75 -6.99
N SER A 52 -0.19 -10.73 -6.14
CA SER A 52 -1.38 -10.12 -5.53
C SER A 52 -1.99 -9.10 -6.51
N VAL A 53 -3.19 -9.38 -6.98
CA VAL A 53 -3.85 -8.61 -8.03
C VAL A 53 -5.03 -7.83 -7.45
N GLY A 54 -5.10 -6.55 -7.78
CA GLY A 54 -6.21 -5.64 -7.49
C GLY A 54 -6.55 -4.84 -8.75
N GLY A 55 -6.17 -3.56 -8.79
CA GLY A 55 -6.38 -2.68 -9.94
C GLY A 55 -5.35 -2.85 -11.07
N LEU A 56 -5.33 -1.86 -11.98
CA LEU A 56 -4.55 -1.87 -13.22
C LEU A 56 -3.06 -2.20 -13.01
N ASP A 57 -2.43 -1.59 -12.01
CA ASP A 57 -0.98 -1.70 -11.79
C ASP A 57 -0.54 -3.15 -11.55
N SER A 58 -1.33 -3.88 -10.77
CA SER A 58 -1.08 -5.30 -10.49
C SER A 58 -1.52 -6.24 -11.62
N ILE A 59 -2.50 -5.85 -12.42
CA ILE A 59 -2.87 -6.56 -13.66
C ILE A 59 -1.71 -6.46 -14.67
N VAL A 60 -1.14 -5.26 -14.84
CA VAL A 60 0.06 -5.06 -15.69
C VAL A 60 1.23 -5.90 -15.19
N LEU A 61 1.48 -5.92 -13.87
CA LEU A 61 2.53 -6.75 -13.29
C LEU A 61 2.31 -8.25 -13.58
N MET A 62 1.10 -8.74 -13.41
CA MET A 62 0.77 -10.14 -13.71
C MET A 62 1.02 -10.48 -15.17
N MET A 63 0.58 -9.63 -16.10
CA MET A 63 0.80 -9.83 -17.54
C MET A 63 2.29 -9.74 -17.90
N PHE A 64 3.03 -8.82 -17.27
CA PHE A 64 4.48 -8.73 -17.41
C PHE A 64 5.19 -10.01 -16.94
N LEU A 65 4.85 -10.54 -15.76
CA LEU A 65 5.42 -11.79 -15.24
C LEU A 65 5.19 -12.96 -16.22
N ARG A 66 3.97 -13.09 -16.74
CA ARG A 66 3.63 -14.10 -17.74
C ARG A 66 4.44 -13.93 -19.04
N LYS A 67 4.61 -12.70 -19.51
CA LYS A 67 5.41 -12.38 -20.71
C LYS A 67 6.87 -12.81 -20.60
N ILE A 68 7.46 -12.66 -19.41
CA ILE A 68 8.84 -13.07 -19.15
C ILE A 68 8.98 -14.55 -18.71
N GLY A 69 7.89 -15.33 -18.80
CA GLY A 69 7.87 -16.77 -18.50
C GLY A 69 7.73 -17.12 -17.00
N ILE A 70 7.41 -16.15 -16.14
CA ILE A 70 7.14 -16.40 -14.73
C ILE A 70 5.63 -16.62 -14.55
N ASN A 71 5.22 -17.89 -14.58
CA ASN A 71 3.83 -18.31 -14.46
C ASN A 71 3.51 -18.71 -13.03
N VAL A 72 3.09 -17.73 -12.22
CA VAL A 72 2.69 -17.91 -10.83
C VAL A 72 1.19 -17.67 -10.65
N PRO A 73 0.54 -18.27 -9.63
CA PRO A 73 -0.86 -18.00 -9.32
C PRO A 73 -1.10 -16.51 -9.11
N ALA A 74 -2.21 -16.01 -9.63
CA ALA A 74 -2.69 -14.65 -9.39
C ALA A 74 -3.83 -14.69 -8.37
N VAL A 75 -3.74 -13.89 -7.31
CA VAL A 75 -4.65 -13.93 -6.16
C VAL A 75 -5.23 -12.57 -5.87
N SER A 76 -6.53 -12.48 -5.64
CA SER A 76 -7.23 -11.23 -5.33
C SER A 76 -8.37 -11.45 -4.35
N VAL A 77 -8.69 -10.43 -3.56
CA VAL A 77 -9.98 -10.33 -2.88
C VAL A 77 -10.97 -9.65 -3.83
N SER A 78 -11.31 -10.34 -4.93
CA SER A 78 -12.07 -9.77 -6.05
C SER A 78 -13.43 -9.21 -5.66
N SER A 79 -14.08 -9.76 -4.63
CA SER A 79 -15.38 -9.30 -4.14
C SER A 79 -15.40 -7.85 -3.64
N LEU A 80 -14.23 -7.25 -3.42
CA LEU A 80 -14.06 -5.86 -2.97
C LEU A 80 -13.70 -4.89 -4.10
N GLU A 81 -13.47 -5.41 -5.30
CA GLU A 81 -13.06 -4.62 -6.45
C GLU A 81 -14.29 -4.19 -7.29
N ASP A 82 -14.10 -3.23 -8.19
CA ASP A 82 -15.13 -2.83 -9.13
C ASP A 82 -15.54 -3.98 -10.07
N LYS A 83 -16.77 -3.98 -10.53
CA LYS A 83 -17.31 -5.03 -11.41
C LYS A 83 -16.51 -5.23 -12.69
N SER A 84 -15.96 -4.15 -13.27
CA SER A 84 -15.11 -4.23 -14.45
C SER A 84 -13.75 -4.87 -14.16
N ILE A 85 -13.20 -4.63 -12.97
CA ILE A 85 -11.97 -5.30 -12.49
C ILE A 85 -12.25 -6.79 -12.28
N ILE A 86 -13.38 -7.13 -11.64
CA ILE A 86 -13.78 -8.53 -11.42
C ILE A 86 -13.93 -9.28 -12.77
N LYS A 87 -14.48 -8.61 -13.79
CA LYS A 87 -14.60 -9.18 -15.14
C LYS A 87 -13.23 -9.53 -15.72
N VAL A 88 -12.26 -8.60 -15.64
CA VAL A 88 -10.89 -8.81 -16.12
C VAL A 88 -10.19 -9.92 -15.29
N HIS A 89 -10.37 -9.93 -13.97
CA HIS A 89 -9.82 -10.99 -13.11
C HIS A 89 -10.29 -12.38 -13.55
N LYS A 90 -11.59 -12.53 -13.84
CA LYS A 90 -12.16 -13.80 -14.33
C LYS A 90 -11.58 -14.21 -15.68
N GLN A 91 -11.44 -13.27 -16.63
CA GLN A 91 -10.84 -13.52 -17.94
C GLN A 91 -9.38 -13.98 -17.83
N LEU A 92 -8.64 -13.44 -16.86
CA LEU A 92 -7.23 -13.73 -16.65
C LEU A 92 -6.96 -14.91 -15.69
N GLY A 93 -8.00 -15.57 -15.17
CA GLY A 93 -7.88 -16.72 -14.28
C GLY A 93 -7.33 -16.36 -12.88
N VAL A 94 -7.70 -15.18 -12.37
CA VAL A 94 -7.29 -14.77 -11.01
C VAL A 94 -8.09 -15.54 -9.96
N ILE A 95 -7.39 -16.13 -9.00
CA ILE A 95 -7.97 -16.83 -7.86
C ILE A 95 -8.60 -15.80 -6.91
N SER A 96 -9.89 -15.94 -6.65
CA SER A 96 -10.59 -15.06 -5.72
C SER A 96 -10.60 -15.66 -4.32
N VAL A 97 -9.92 -15.00 -3.39
CA VAL A 97 -10.01 -15.30 -1.96
C VAL A 97 -11.06 -14.42 -1.29
N GLN A 98 -11.63 -14.89 -0.19
CA GLN A 98 -12.70 -14.17 0.50
C GLN A 98 -12.24 -13.71 1.89
N PRO A 99 -12.70 -12.55 2.37
CA PRO A 99 -12.56 -12.19 3.77
C PRO A 99 -13.21 -13.24 4.68
N GLY A 100 -12.64 -13.48 5.86
CA GLY A 100 -13.20 -14.43 6.82
C GLY A 100 -14.58 -14.03 7.39
N LYS A 101 -15.00 -12.77 7.19
CA LYS A 101 -16.30 -12.22 7.58
C LYS A 101 -16.84 -11.30 6.50
N PRO A 102 -18.18 -11.11 6.39
CA PRO A 102 -18.78 -10.10 5.53
C PRO A 102 -18.26 -8.68 5.81
N LYS A 103 -18.20 -7.85 4.78
CA LYS A 103 -17.72 -6.46 4.88
C LYS A 103 -18.44 -5.66 5.98
N THR A 104 -19.74 -5.84 6.09
CA THR A 104 -20.57 -5.15 7.10
C THR A 104 -20.15 -5.50 8.53
N GLU A 105 -19.93 -6.79 8.80
CA GLU A 105 -19.48 -7.26 10.11
C GLU A 105 -18.08 -6.75 10.44
N ILE A 106 -17.15 -6.78 9.46
CA ILE A 106 -15.80 -6.22 9.65
C ILE A 106 -15.85 -4.74 10.01
N LEU A 107 -16.70 -3.96 9.32
CA LEU A 107 -16.83 -2.53 9.61
C LEU A 107 -17.49 -2.25 10.97
N GLN A 108 -18.46 -3.06 11.37
CA GLN A 108 -19.10 -2.95 12.69
C GLN A 108 -18.13 -3.32 13.83
N GLU A 109 -17.36 -4.39 13.64
CA GLU A 109 -16.43 -4.91 14.66
C GLU A 109 -15.20 -4.00 14.82
N PHE A 110 -14.55 -3.66 13.71
CA PHE A 110 -13.25 -2.98 13.71
C PHE A 110 -13.32 -1.48 13.44
N GLY A 111 -14.44 -0.96 12.96
CA GLY A 111 -14.65 0.46 12.69
C GLY A 111 -14.51 0.85 11.22
N PHE A 112 -15.00 2.04 10.91
CA PHE A 112 -15.04 2.60 9.56
C PHE A 112 -13.77 3.42 9.26
N PRO A 113 -13.22 3.33 8.04
CA PRO A 113 -12.15 4.23 7.61
C PRO A 113 -12.73 5.60 7.29
N VAL A 114 -12.16 6.65 7.84
CA VAL A 114 -12.54 8.03 7.53
C VAL A 114 -11.34 8.83 7.05
N ILE A 115 -11.53 9.70 6.07
CA ILE A 115 -10.57 10.65 5.53
C ILE A 115 -9.35 9.97 4.88
N SER A 116 -8.52 9.30 5.67
CA SER A 116 -7.37 8.52 5.19
C SER A 116 -6.97 7.46 6.22
N LYS A 117 -6.26 6.40 5.79
CA LYS A 117 -5.72 5.37 6.70
C LYS A 117 -4.95 5.97 7.88
N LYS A 118 -4.16 7.02 7.63
CA LYS A 118 -3.34 7.68 8.65
C LYS A 118 -4.19 8.41 9.67
N ILE A 119 -5.21 9.12 9.23
CA ILE A 119 -6.13 9.85 10.11
C ILE A 119 -7.02 8.87 10.87
N ALA A 120 -7.60 7.88 10.19
CA ALA A 120 -8.41 6.85 10.83
C ALA A 120 -7.64 6.06 11.90
N GLY A 121 -6.37 5.73 11.64
CA GLY A 121 -5.53 5.06 12.66
C GLY A 121 -5.23 5.92 13.88
N ARG A 122 -5.09 7.25 13.72
CA ARG A 122 -4.93 8.16 14.85
C ARG A 122 -6.22 8.30 15.66
N ILE A 123 -7.36 8.36 14.99
CA ILE A 123 -8.67 8.39 15.65
C ILE A 123 -8.90 7.06 16.39
N ASP A 124 -8.60 5.90 15.78
CA ASP A 124 -8.66 4.60 16.46
C ASP A 124 -7.84 4.59 17.76
N THR A 125 -6.64 5.18 17.75
CA THR A 125 -5.79 5.30 18.93
C THR A 125 -6.44 6.16 20.02
N LEU A 126 -7.16 7.22 19.65
CA LEU A 126 -7.86 8.08 20.61
C LEU A 126 -9.12 7.40 21.16
N GLN A 127 -9.88 6.69 20.32
CA GLN A 127 -11.09 5.97 20.75
C GLN A 127 -10.79 4.73 21.60
N ASN A 128 -9.54 4.21 21.57
CA ASN A 128 -9.12 3.05 22.34
C ASN A 128 -7.96 3.41 23.30
N PRO A 129 -8.24 4.19 24.37
CA PRO A 129 -7.21 4.62 25.30
C PRO A 129 -6.66 3.45 26.13
N THR A 130 -5.33 3.40 26.24
CA THR A 130 -4.60 2.47 27.10
C THR A 130 -3.40 3.20 27.73
N ASP A 131 -2.85 2.66 28.82
CA ASP A 131 -1.64 3.23 29.42
C ASP A 131 -0.45 3.22 28.46
N ARG A 132 -0.36 2.18 27.63
CA ARG A 132 0.72 2.04 26.66
C ARG A 132 0.70 3.07 25.54
N ASN A 133 -0.48 3.58 25.18
CA ASN A 133 -0.62 4.56 24.10
C ASN A 133 -0.79 6.02 24.59
N LYS A 134 -0.65 6.29 25.90
CA LYS A 134 -0.81 7.60 26.52
C LYS A 134 0.03 8.69 25.84
N THR A 135 1.33 8.43 25.63
CA THR A 135 2.24 9.39 24.96
C THR A 135 1.84 9.65 23.51
N VAL A 136 1.41 8.60 22.80
CA VAL A 136 0.98 8.73 21.40
C VAL A 136 -0.33 9.54 21.32
N ARG A 137 -1.28 9.32 22.22
CA ARG A 137 -2.52 10.11 22.31
C ARG A 137 -2.22 11.58 22.58
N HIS A 138 -1.32 11.86 23.53
CA HIS A 138 -0.87 13.23 23.79
C HIS A 138 -0.32 13.90 22.52
N ALA A 139 0.57 13.22 21.79
CA ALA A 139 1.14 13.73 20.55
C ALA A 139 0.08 13.96 19.45
N ILE A 140 -0.97 13.13 19.38
CA ILE A 140 -2.08 13.28 18.42
C ILE A 140 -2.90 14.52 18.73
N ILE A 141 -3.13 14.83 20.01
CA ILE A 141 -3.98 15.94 20.47
C ILE A 141 -3.20 17.25 20.41
N THR A 142 -2.06 17.32 21.07
CA THR A 142 -1.30 18.56 21.29
C THR A 142 -0.31 18.86 20.17
N GLY A 143 0.20 17.82 19.51
CA GLY A 143 1.33 17.90 18.58
C GLY A 143 2.68 17.86 19.29
N GLU A 144 2.70 17.69 20.60
CA GLU A 144 3.91 17.57 21.38
C GLU A 144 4.42 16.15 21.38
N CYS A 145 5.69 15.95 21.10
CA CYS A 145 6.33 14.63 21.13
C CYS A 145 7.78 14.77 21.57
N GLY A 146 8.27 13.79 22.31
CA GLY A 146 9.66 13.75 22.77
C GLY A 146 9.83 12.72 23.87
N ALA A 147 11.07 12.31 24.10
CA ALA A 147 11.44 11.51 25.26
C ALA A 147 11.76 12.45 26.45
N GLN A 148 11.44 12.02 27.66
CA GLN A 148 11.85 12.69 28.90
C GLN A 148 11.36 14.14 29.08
N GLY A 149 10.13 14.46 28.63
CA GLY A 149 9.50 15.76 28.86
C GLY A 149 10.01 16.90 27.97
N HIS A 150 10.89 16.66 27.03
CA HIS A 150 11.26 17.61 25.99
C HIS A 150 10.38 17.42 24.75
N PHE A 151 9.25 18.11 24.73
CA PHE A 151 8.28 17.99 23.66
C PHE A 151 8.54 19.00 22.54
N ALA A 152 8.89 18.52 21.37
CA ALA A 152 8.88 19.34 20.15
C ALA A 152 7.42 19.61 19.73
N LYS A 153 7.02 20.88 19.58
CA LYS A 153 5.64 21.29 19.26
C LYS A 153 5.16 20.97 17.84
N ASN A 154 5.95 20.31 17.03
CA ASN A 154 5.65 20.06 15.59
C ASN A 154 5.55 18.56 15.26
N SER A 155 4.91 17.78 16.10
CA SER A 155 4.67 16.39 15.77
C SER A 155 3.78 16.25 14.53
N ARG A 156 4.25 15.47 13.54
CA ARG A 156 3.44 15.07 12.40
C ARG A 156 2.23 14.21 12.79
N MET A 157 2.14 13.82 14.05
CA MET A 157 1.03 13.03 14.60
C MET A 157 -0.19 13.90 14.91
N LYS A 158 -0.04 15.20 15.12
CA LYS A 158 -1.15 16.10 15.48
C LYS A 158 -2.31 16.00 14.48
N LEU A 159 -3.51 15.81 15.01
CA LEU A 159 -4.74 15.92 14.25
C LEU A 159 -5.25 17.37 14.27
N PRO A 160 -5.82 17.85 13.16
CA PRO A 160 -6.57 19.10 13.15
C PRO A 160 -7.74 19.06 14.16
N ARG A 161 -8.00 20.17 14.84
CA ARG A 161 -9.08 20.31 15.82
C ARG A 161 -10.44 19.83 15.30
N LYS A 162 -10.72 20.09 14.03
CA LYS A 162 -11.92 19.62 13.32
C LYS A 162 -12.14 18.12 13.46
N TRP A 163 -11.09 17.31 13.29
CA TRP A 163 -11.21 15.85 13.35
C TRP A 163 -11.22 15.33 14.78
N LEU A 164 -10.55 16.02 15.71
CA LEU A 164 -10.62 15.71 17.13
C LEU A 164 -12.07 15.88 17.63
N GLN A 165 -12.73 16.99 17.30
CA GLN A 165 -14.10 17.27 17.69
C GLN A 165 -15.12 16.29 17.09
N LEU A 166 -14.94 15.91 15.80
CA LEU A 166 -15.92 15.06 15.11
C LEU A 166 -15.81 13.57 15.45
N PHE A 167 -14.60 13.07 15.75
CA PHE A 167 -14.37 11.63 15.76
C PHE A 167 -13.60 11.11 16.97
N ALA A 168 -12.89 11.95 17.72
CA ALA A 168 -11.91 11.46 18.69
C ALA A 168 -12.53 10.79 19.91
N GLY A 169 -13.73 11.22 20.33
CA GLY A 169 -14.37 10.69 21.53
C GLY A 169 -13.53 10.91 22.81
N TYR A 170 -12.73 11.96 22.83
CA TYR A 170 -11.74 12.20 23.86
C TYR A 170 -12.18 13.37 24.75
N GLU A 171 -12.33 13.09 26.03
CA GLU A 171 -12.48 14.11 27.09
C GLU A 171 -11.13 14.31 27.77
N ASN A 172 -10.66 15.52 27.81
CA ASN A 172 -9.48 15.89 28.58
C ASN A 172 -9.83 17.06 29.50
N GLU A 173 -10.18 16.74 30.73
CA GLU A 173 -10.54 17.71 31.74
C GLU A 173 -9.40 18.72 32.04
N ASN A 174 -8.13 18.25 31.95
CA ASN A 174 -6.97 19.11 32.19
C ASN A 174 -6.73 20.13 31.07
N GLU A 175 -7.23 19.87 29.87
CA GLU A 175 -7.13 20.77 28.71
C GLU A 175 -8.42 21.55 28.47
N GLY A 176 -9.47 21.30 29.27
CA GLY A 176 -10.77 21.95 29.15
C GLY A 176 -11.49 21.65 27.82
N VAL A 177 -11.22 20.52 27.24
CA VAL A 177 -11.70 20.16 25.89
C VAL A 177 -12.57 18.93 25.97
N ASN A 178 -13.86 19.08 25.71
CA ASN A 178 -14.79 17.98 25.50
C ASN A 178 -14.93 17.72 24.00
N TYR A 179 -14.51 16.55 23.55
CA TYR A 179 -14.72 16.11 22.18
C TYR A 179 -15.94 15.20 22.12
N GLN A 180 -16.79 15.44 21.16
CA GLN A 180 -17.96 14.61 20.92
C GLN A 180 -17.54 13.16 20.61
N ILE A 181 -18.11 12.20 21.34
CA ILE A 181 -17.90 10.77 21.03
C ILE A 181 -18.53 10.50 19.67
N ALA A 182 -17.72 9.99 18.73
CA ALA A 182 -18.24 9.61 17.43
C ALA A 182 -19.33 8.53 17.60
N PRO A 183 -20.42 8.59 16.83
CA PRO A 183 -21.52 7.61 16.91
C PRO A 183 -21.11 6.22 16.43
N PHE A 184 -19.89 6.05 15.94
CA PHE A 184 -19.35 4.80 15.42
C PHE A 184 -17.83 4.71 15.65
N LYS A 185 -17.31 3.50 15.62
CA LYS A 185 -15.87 3.23 15.67
C LYS A 185 -15.19 3.68 14.39
N VAL A 186 -14.04 4.32 14.53
CA VAL A 186 -13.18 4.72 13.41
C VAL A 186 -11.87 3.96 13.50
N SER A 187 -11.47 3.29 12.42
CA SER A 187 -10.15 2.66 12.35
C SER A 187 -9.68 2.49 10.91
N ASN A 188 -8.39 2.18 10.75
CA ASN A 188 -7.80 1.79 9.47
C ASN A 188 -7.72 0.26 9.30
N LYS A 189 -8.28 -0.52 10.22
CA LYS A 189 -8.18 -1.98 10.26
C LYS A 189 -9.01 -2.68 9.18
N CYS A 190 -10.00 -1.99 8.59
CA CYS A 190 -10.81 -2.56 7.52
C CYS A 190 -9.97 -3.11 6.36
N CYS A 191 -8.90 -2.41 5.94
CA CYS A 191 -8.02 -2.92 4.88
C CYS A 191 -7.27 -4.18 5.29
N LEU A 192 -6.84 -4.25 6.56
CA LEU A 192 -6.19 -5.43 7.12
C LEU A 192 -7.10 -6.65 7.02
N TYR A 193 -8.31 -6.55 7.54
CA TYR A 193 -9.23 -7.71 7.61
C TYR A 193 -9.91 -8.03 6.28
N MET A 194 -10.18 -7.02 5.45
CA MET A 194 -10.84 -7.24 4.16
C MET A 194 -9.88 -7.64 3.03
N LYS A 195 -8.63 -7.11 3.02
CA LYS A 195 -7.70 -7.32 1.90
C LYS A 195 -6.42 -8.05 2.30
N GLU A 196 -5.77 -7.64 3.38
CA GLU A 196 -4.45 -8.16 3.73
C GLU A 196 -4.54 -9.57 4.34
N LYS A 197 -5.42 -9.78 5.34
CA LYS A 197 -5.60 -11.09 6.00
C LYS A 197 -5.97 -12.23 5.05
N PRO A 198 -6.95 -12.10 4.13
CA PRO A 198 -7.25 -13.16 3.18
C PRO A 198 -6.05 -13.56 2.31
N CYS A 199 -5.25 -12.56 1.87
CA CYS A 199 -4.03 -12.83 1.12
C CYS A 199 -2.93 -13.47 1.97
N GLU A 200 -2.80 -13.08 3.26
CA GLU A 200 -1.87 -13.71 4.20
C GLU A 200 -2.23 -15.18 4.46
N VAL A 201 -3.52 -15.50 4.59
CA VAL A 201 -3.99 -16.89 4.76
C VAL A 201 -3.60 -17.70 3.53
N TYR A 202 -3.93 -17.21 2.33
CA TYR A 202 -3.52 -17.86 1.08
C TYR A 202 -2.00 -18.09 1.01
N ALA A 203 -1.22 -17.06 1.34
CA ALA A 203 0.23 -17.12 1.32
C ALA A 203 0.79 -18.20 2.26
N LYS A 204 0.23 -18.34 3.46
CA LYS A 204 0.60 -19.35 4.44
C LYS A 204 0.23 -20.76 3.99
N GLU A 205 -1.00 -20.97 3.52
CA GLU A 205 -1.49 -22.26 3.06
C GLU A 205 -0.72 -22.79 1.86
N ASN A 206 -0.22 -21.89 0.99
CA ASN A 206 0.53 -22.24 -0.20
C ASN A 206 2.06 -22.07 -0.05
N ASN A 207 2.54 -21.78 1.15
CA ASN A 207 3.95 -21.46 1.43
C ASN A 207 4.52 -20.49 0.37
N SER A 208 3.83 -19.37 0.12
CA SER A 208 4.14 -18.49 -1.00
C SER A 208 4.35 -17.04 -0.58
N ALA A 209 5.19 -16.33 -1.35
CA ALA A 209 5.45 -14.91 -1.16
C ALA A 209 4.93 -14.07 -2.36
N PRO A 210 4.41 -12.84 -2.12
CA PRO A 210 3.75 -12.06 -3.14
C PRO A 210 4.69 -11.24 -4.00
N PHE A 211 4.38 -11.19 -5.31
CA PHE A 211 4.69 -10.05 -6.16
C PHE A 211 3.61 -8.98 -5.98
N LEU A 212 4.01 -7.71 -5.86
CA LEU A 212 3.15 -6.57 -5.63
C LEU A 212 3.36 -5.50 -6.72
N GLY A 213 2.29 -5.03 -7.33
CA GLY A 213 2.29 -3.94 -8.31
C GLY A 213 2.42 -2.56 -7.65
N LEU A 214 3.45 -2.37 -6.81
CA LEU A 214 3.68 -1.13 -6.08
C LEU A 214 4.72 -0.27 -6.78
N MET A 215 4.45 1.04 -6.82
CA MET A 215 5.37 2.06 -7.34
C MET A 215 5.64 3.10 -6.26
N ALA A 216 6.88 3.54 -6.10
CA ALA A 216 7.23 4.60 -5.16
C ALA A 216 6.67 5.97 -5.60
N SER A 217 6.40 6.15 -6.89
CA SER A 217 5.74 7.35 -7.45
C SER A 217 4.34 7.59 -6.91
N GLU A 218 3.70 6.61 -6.26
CA GLU A 218 2.43 6.80 -5.54
C GLU A 218 2.59 7.58 -4.23
N GLY A 219 3.82 7.72 -3.74
CA GLY A 219 4.16 8.50 -2.54
C GLY A 219 3.78 7.85 -1.21
N GLY A 220 3.95 8.63 -0.13
CA GLY A 220 3.56 8.25 1.23
C GLY A 220 4.33 7.07 1.80
N GLN A 221 3.66 6.21 2.58
CA GLN A 221 4.29 5.05 3.22
C GLN A 221 4.85 4.03 2.23
N ARG A 222 4.29 3.97 0.99
CA ARG A 222 4.79 3.08 -0.06
C ARG A 222 6.15 3.54 -0.56
N GLU A 223 6.31 4.83 -0.83
CA GLU A 223 7.60 5.42 -1.21
C GLU A 223 8.64 5.16 -0.12
N GLU A 224 8.31 5.48 1.14
CA GLU A 224 9.22 5.28 2.27
C GLU A 224 9.69 3.82 2.38
N ALA A 225 8.77 2.86 2.32
CA ALA A 225 9.09 1.44 2.42
C ALA A 225 9.87 0.88 1.21
N LEU A 226 9.61 1.39 0.00
CA LEU A 226 10.32 0.95 -1.20
C LEU A 226 11.72 1.57 -1.29
N VAL A 227 11.89 2.81 -0.86
CA VAL A 227 13.21 3.47 -0.77
C VAL A 227 14.09 2.79 0.29
N GLU A 228 13.52 2.41 1.44
CA GLU A 228 14.25 1.79 2.54
C GLU A 228 14.63 0.33 2.26
N HIS A 229 13.70 -0.44 1.68
CA HIS A 229 13.85 -1.90 1.56
C HIS A 229 14.09 -2.39 0.12
N GLY A 230 13.97 -1.51 -0.86
CA GLY A 230 14.15 -1.86 -2.28
C GLY A 230 13.00 -2.67 -2.88
N CYS A 231 13.25 -3.20 -4.10
CA CYS A 231 12.27 -3.97 -4.86
C CYS A 231 12.00 -5.33 -4.22
N ASN A 232 13.05 -6.08 -3.86
CA ASN A 232 12.96 -7.39 -3.23
C ASN A 232 13.28 -7.25 -1.75
N TYR A 233 12.41 -7.76 -0.90
CA TYR A 233 12.58 -7.72 0.55
C TYR A 233 12.41 -9.13 1.15
N PHE A 234 13.42 -9.58 1.87
CA PHE A 234 13.50 -10.90 2.50
C PHE A 234 13.68 -10.79 4.02
N GLY A 235 12.71 -10.15 4.67
CA GLY A 235 12.73 -9.99 6.13
C GLY A 235 12.25 -11.24 6.87
N LYS A 236 12.41 -11.23 8.19
CA LYS A 236 11.99 -12.36 9.06
C LYS A 236 10.47 -12.57 9.06
N SER A 237 9.69 -11.49 9.02
CA SER A 237 8.22 -11.53 9.10
C SER A 237 7.51 -11.27 7.76
N VAL A 238 8.22 -10.71 6.79
CA VAL A 238 7.66 -10.35 5.48
C VAL A 238 8.67 -10.66 4.39
N ILE A 239 8.23 -11.36 3.36
CA ILE A 239 8.96 -11.58 2.12
C ILE A 239 8.07 -11.05 0.99
N ARG A 240 8.59 -10.19 0.12
CA ARG A 240 7.84 -9.62 -1.00
C ARG A 240 8.74 -9.12 -2.12
N SER A 241 8.18 -9.01 -3.33
CA SER A 241 8.81 -8.32 -4.44
C SER A 241 7.89 -7.25 -5.01
N ALA A 242 8.45 -6.09 -5.34
CA ALA A 242 7.80 -5.01 -6.08
C ALA A 242 8.68 -4.61 -7.26
N PRO A 243 8.69 -5.37 -8.36
CA PRO A 243 9.59 -5.13 -9.50
C PRO A 243 9.40 -3.74 -10.13
N PHE A 244 8.20 -3.19 -10.04
CA PHE A 244 7.84 -1.86 -10.55
C PHE A 244 8.11 -0.72 -9.57
N ALA A 245 8.81 -0.96 -8.45
CA ALA A 245 9.11 0.07 -7.47
C ALA A 245 9.66 1.39 -8.07
N PRO A 246 10.61 1.39 -9.04
CA PRO A 246 11.12 2.61 -9.66
C PRO A 246 10.28 3.13 -10.84
N PHE A 247 9.16 2.50 -11.19
CA PHE A 247 8.32 2.96 -12.29
C PHE A 247 7.59 4.25 -11.94
N LEU A 248 7.43 5.09 -12.96
CA LEU A 248 6.48 6.19 -12.96
C LEU A 248 5.16 5.72 -13.59
N ARG A 249 4.10 6.50 -13.40
CA ARG A 249 2.79 6.19 -14.02
C ARG A 249 2.89 6.05 -15.54
N GLN A 250 3.73 6.86 -16.19
CA GLN A 250 3.97 6.79 -17.64
C GLN A 250 4.56 5.45 -18.07
N ASP A 251 5.53 4.94 -17.31
CA ASP A 251 6.16 3.64 -17.61
C ASP A 251 5.14 2.51 -17.51
N LEU A 252 4.28 2.55 -16.50
CA LEU A 252 3.25 1.54 -16.30
C LEU A 252 2.23 1.53 -17.43
N LEU A 253 1.75 2.72 -17.83
CA LEU A 253 0.78 2.83 -18.92
C LEU A 253 1.40 2.44 -20.27
N GLN A 254 2.67 2.79 -20.51
CA GLN A 254 3.38 2.33 -21.70
C GLN A 254 3.50 0.80 -21.69
N LEU A 255 3.89 0.20 -20.58
CA LEU A 255 3.97 -1.25 -20.46
C LEU A 255 2.61 -1.94 -20.64
N ALA A 256 1.52 -1.31 -20.18
CA ALA A 256 0.18 -1.82 -20.40
C ALA A 256 -0.18 -1.87 -21.90
N LEU A 257 0.22 -0.86 -22.68
CA LEU A 257 0.06 -0.86 -24.13
C LEU A 257 0.95 -1.88 -24.82
N ASP A 258 2.22 -1.96 -24.44
CA ASP A 258 3.21 -2.89 -25.05
C ASP A 258 2.84 -4.38 -24.84
N LEU A 259 2.09 -4.67 -23.76
CA LEU A 259 1.63 -6.01 -23.41
C LEU A 259 0.18 -6.29 -23.80
N ASP A 260 -0.51 -5.34 -24.43
CA ASP A 260 -1.93 -5.42 -24.76
C ASP A 260 -2.78 -5.86 -23.55
N VAL A 261 -2.56 -5.18 -22.39
CA VAL A 261 -3.21 -5.53 -21.12
C VAL A 261 -4.70 -5.19 -21.19
N PRO A 262 -5.61 -6.11 -20.82
CA PRO A 262 -7.02 -5.79 -20.73
C PRO A 262 -7.29 -4.77 -19.63
N VAL A 263 -7.58 -3.53 -20.02
CA VAL A 263 -7.84 -2.42 -19.09
C VAL A 263 -9.27 -2.51 -18.58
N PRO A 264 -9.50 -2.58 -17.24
CA PRO A 264 -10.86 -2.56 -16.70
C PRO A 264 -11.58 -1.25 -17.05
N GLU A 265 -12.89 -1.35 -17.37
CA GLU A 265 -13.70 -0.23 -17.85
C GLU A 265 -13.75 0.97 -16.89
N ILE A 266 -13.55 0.75 -15.59
CA ILE A 266 -13.47 1.82 -14.59
C ILE A 266 -12.33 2.80 -14.88
N TYR A 267 -11.25 2.35 -15.53
CA TYR A 267 -10.13 3.20 -15.95
C TYR A 267 -10.37 3.87 -17.32
N GLY A 268 -11.35 3.38 -18.10
CA GLY A 268 -11.55 3.77 -19.48
C GLY A 268 -10.46 3.20 -20.38
N GLU A 269 -9.98 3.99 -21.33
CA GLU A 269 -8.92 3.64 -22.27
C GLU A 269 -7.61 4.34 -21.89
N ILE A 270 -6.49 3.77 -22.29
CA ILE A 270 -5.18 4.42 -22.20
C ILE A 270 -5.06 5.30 -23.45
N ALA A 271 -5.06 6.62 -23.27
CA ALA A 271 -4.94 7.60 -24.34
C ALA A 271 -3.65 8.41 -24.22
N ARG A 272 -3.25 9.06 -25.31
CA ARG A 272 -2.05 9.88 -25.38
C ARG A 272 -2.42 11.33 -25.66
N LYS A 273 -1.89 12.25 -24.87
CA LYS A 273 -2.02 13.71 -25.10
C LYS A 273 -1.12 14.16 -26.25
N ALA A 274 -1.32 15.41 -26.70
CA ALA A 274 -0.49 16.02 -27.74
C ALA A 274 1.01 16.11 -27.37
N ASP A 275 1.32 16.23 -26.08
CA ASP A 275 2.70 16.25 -25.55
C ASP A 275 3.31 14.83 -25.38
N GLY A 276 2.59 13.80 -25.81
CA GLY A 276 3.02 12.40 -25.68
C GLY A 276 2.69 11.73 -24.34
N THR A 277 2.16 12.47 -23.35
CA THR A 277 1.83 11.94 -22.02
C THR A 277 0.67 10.94 -22.08
N LEU A 278 0.84 9.76 -21.52
CA LEU A 278 -0.20 8.74 -21.38
C LEU A 278 -1.09 9.01 -20.17
N TYR A 279 -2.37 8.72 -20.31
CA TYR A 279 -3.34 8.82 -19.21
C TYR A 279 -4.49 7.84 -19.42
N THR A 280 -5.24 7.55 -18.36
CA THR A 280 -6.49 6.79 -18.42
C THR A 280 -7.67 7.77 -18.52
N THR A 281 -8.63 7.49 -19.42
CA THR A 281 -9.72 8.44 -19.75
C THR A 281 -10.77 8.60 -18.66
N LYS A 282 -10.85 7.65 -17.70
CA LYS A 282 -11.78 7.70 -16.56
C LYS A 282 -11.01 7.83 -15.23
N ALA A 283 -10.84 6.77 -14.46
CA ALA A 283 -10.16 6.84 -13.17
C ALA A 283 -8.63 7.01 -13.33
N GLN A 284 -8.04 7.99 -12.65
CA GLN A 284 -6.60 8.30 -12.72
C GLN A 284 -5.80 7.67 -11.57
N ARG A 285 -6.17 6.50 -11.09
CA ARG A 285 -5.41 5.77 -10.07
C ARG A 285 -4.89 4.48 -10.60
#